data_2fa2591f880ed53ed982e1de37e631d8
#
_entry.id   2fa2591f880ed53ed982e1de37e631d8
#
_cell.length_a   1.000
_cell.length_b   1.000
_cell.length_c   1.000
_cell.angle_alpha   90.00
_cell.angle_beta   90.00
_cell.angle_gamma   90.00
#
_symmetry.space_group_name_H-M   'P 1'
#
loop_
_entity.id
_entity.type
_entity.pdbx_description
1 polymer ?
#
loop_
_entity_poly.entity_id
_entity_poly.type
_entity_poly.pdbx_seq_one_letter_code
_entity_poly.pdbx_strand_id
1 'polypeptide(L)'
;MRNKQEWFNEKMAAVSPEIISEVQLSADIIARIDSVLKQKNMTQRDLAKKMGRSEAAISRWTSGFPNLTLKSIAEISTALGEPLVRVTE
;
A
#
# COMPACT_ATOMS: atom_id res chain seq x y z
N MET A 1 29.50 19.10 10.81
CA MET A 1 28.06 19.06 10.48
C MET A 1 27.79 17.94 9.49
N ARG A 2 26.81 17.11 9.79
CA ARG A 2 26.48 15.99 8.92
C ARG A 2 25.70 16.46 7.69
N ASN A 3 25.90 15.82 6.54
CA ASN A 3 25.09 16.07 5.37
C ASN A 3 23.78 15.26 5.44
N LYS A 4 22.86 15.53 4.54
CA LYS A 4 21.55 14.88 4.53
C LYS A 4 21.64 13.36 4.34
N GLN A 5 22.60 12.90 3.55
CA GLN A 5 22.78 11.48 3.28
C GLN A 5 23.26 10.73 4.51
N GLU A 6 24.21 11.30 5.25
CA GLU A 6 24.70 10.71 6.49
C GLU A 6 23.60 10.63 7.55
N TRP A 7 22.83 11.72 7.70
CA TRP A 7 21.70 11.74 8.61
C TRP A 7 20.67 10.66 8.25
N PHE A 8 20.32 10.56 6.97
CA PHE A 8 19.38 9.58 6.47
C PHE A 8 19.87 8.16 6.75
N ASN A 9 21.14 7.86 6.45
CA ASN A 9 21.74 6.55 6.68
C ASN A 9 21.70 6.15 8.15
N GLU A 10 21.98 7.10 9.05
CA GLU A 10 21.89 6.86 10.49
C GLU A 10 20.46 6.53 10.92
N LYS A 11 19.49 7.29 10.42
CA LYS A 11 18.08 7.06 10.74
C LYS A 11 17.62 5.69 10.23
N MET A 12 18.02 5.32 9.03
CA MET A 12 17.67 4.02 8.47
C MET A 12 18.35 2.89 9.23
N ALA A 13 19.59 3.08 9.66
CA ALA A 13 20.30 2.08 10.46
C ALA A 13 19.65 1.86 11.83
N ALA A 14 18.95 2.87 12.36
CA ALA A 14 18.24 2.76 13.63
C ALA A 14 16.87 2.09 13.51
N VAL A 15 16.36 1.91 12.29
CA VAL A 15 15.06 1.27 12.06
C VAL A 15 15.25 -0.25 11.99
N SER A 16 14.38 -1.00 12.65
CA SER A 16 14.48 -2.46 12.66
C SER A 16 14.20 -3.05 11.27
N PRO A 17 14.82 -4.19 10.94
CA PRO A 17 14.56 -4.87 9.66
C PRO A 17 13.08 -5.19 9.44
N GLU A 18 12.34 -5.49 10.50
CA GLU A 18 10.91 -5.80 10.42
C GLU A 18 10.11 -4.58 9.95
N ILE A 19 10.45 -3.40 10.44
CA ILE A 19 9.77 -2.15 10.03
C ILE A 19 10.09 -1.84 8.58
N ILE A 20 11.33 -2.01 8.16
CA ILE A 20 11.74 -1.80 6.77
C ILE A 20 10.96 -2.75 5.85
N SER A 21 10.84 -4.01 6.23
CA SER A 21 10.11 -5.01 5.47
C SER A 21 8.61 -4.67 5.39
N GLU A 22 8.02 -4.21 6.49
CA GLU A 22 6.62 -3.79 6.53
C GLU A 22 6.35 -2.62 5.57
N VAL A 23 7.22 -1.61 5.60
CA VAL A 23 7.10 -0.45 4.71
C VAL A 23 7.22 -0.87 3.24
N GLN A 24 8.17 -1.77 2.94
CA GLN A 24 8.36 -2.26 1.57
C GLN A 24 7.15 -3.05 1.09
N LEU A 25 6.60 -3.94 1.93
CA LEU A 25 5.40 -4.70 1.60
C LEU A 25 4.22 -3.79 1.34
N SER A 26 4.03 -2.78 2.19
CA SER A 26 2.95 -1.79 2.02
C SER A 26 3.09 -1.04 0.71
N ALA A 27 4.30 -0.59 0.38
CA ALA A 27 4.57 0.11 -0.88
C ALA A 27 4.28 -0.78 -2.09
N ASP A 28 4.67 -2.05 -2.03
CA ASP A 28 4.43 -3.00 -3.12
C ASP A 28 2.94 -3.25 -3.33
N ILE A 29 2.18 -3.39 -2.25
CA ILE A 29 0.74 -3.61 -2.31
C ILE A 29 0.03 -2.37 -2.89
N ILE A 30 0.41 -1.17 -2.45
CA ILE A 30 -0.14 0.07 -2.97
C ILE A 30 0.15 0.22 -4.46
N ALA A 31 1.37 -0.08 -4.88
CA ALA A 31 1.75 -0.05 -6.30
C ALA A 31 0.92 -1.05 -7.12
N ARG A 32 0.63 -2.22 -6.56
CA ARG A 32 -0.21 -3.23 -7.21
C ARG A 32 -1.65 -2.73 -7.36
N ILE A 33 -2.21 -2.10 -6.32
CA ILE A 33 -3.55 -1.51 -6.38
C ILE A 33 -3.62 -0.49 -7.52
N ASP A 34 -2.68 0.43 -7.58
CA ASP A 34 -2.63 1.45 -8.63
C ASP A 34 -2.52 0.83 -10.02
N SER A 35 -1.69 -0.20 -10.17
CA SER A 35 -1.51 -0.91 -11.41
C SER A 35 -2.82 -1.55 -11.90
N VAL A 36 -3.53 -2.22 -10.99
CA VAL A 36 -4.81 -2.86 -11.33
C VAL A 36 -5.87 -1.83 -11.70
N LEU A 37 -5.94 -0.72 -10.95
CA LEU A 37 -6.87 0.36 -11.27
C LEU A 37 -6.63 0.90 -12.66
N LYS A 38 -5.37 1.15 -13.02
CA LYS A 38 -5.01 1.62 -14.36
C LYS A 38 -5.38 0.62 -15.44
N GLN A 39 -5.11 -0.66 -15.22
CA GLN A 39 -5.47 -1.71 -16.17
C GLN A 39 -6.97 -1.77 -16.42
N LYS A 40 -7.78 -1.48 -15.41
CA LYS A 40 -9.24 -1.55 -15.49
C LYS A 40 -9.89 -0.20 -15.80
N ASN A 41 -9.10 0.84 -16.03
CA ASN A 41 -9.59 2.21 -16.24
C ASN A 41 -10.49 2.66 -15.08
N MET A 42 -10.11 2.31 -13.86
CA MET A 42 -10.83 2.67 -12.64
C MET A 42 -10.08 3.73 -11.87
N THR A 43 -10.83 4.63 -11.23
CA THR A 43 -10.27 5.58 -10.28
C THR A 43 -10.45 5.06 -8.86
N GLN A 44 -9.80 5.72 -7.89
CA GLN A 44 -10.03 5.42 -6.47
C GLN A 44 -11.50 5.64 -6.09
N ARG A 45 -12.14 6.61 -6.72
CA ARG A 45 -13.56 6.89 -6.52
C ARG A 45 -14.43 5.71 -6.97
N ASP A 46 -14.10 5.12 -8.12
CA ASP A 46 -14.80 3.94 -8.62
C ASP A 46 -14.65 2.76 -7.68
N LEU A 47 -13.45 2.56 -7.17
CA LEU A 47 -13.17 1.50 -6.19
C LEU A 47 -13.98 1.73 -4.91
N ALA A 48 -14.02 2.97 -4.42
CA ALA A 48 -14.77 3.32 -3.22
C ALA A 48 -16.25 2.98 -3.39
N LYS A 49 -16.84 3.35 -4.53
CA LYS A 49 -18.24 3.02 -4.85
C LYS A 49 -18.46 1.51 -4.84
N LYS A 50 -17.57 0.78 -5.47
CA LYS A 50 -17.68 -0.68 -5.56
C LYS A 50 -17.62 -1.36 -4.21
N MET A 51 -16.84 -0.81 -3.29
CA MET A 51 -16.67 -1.33 -1.93
C MET A 51 -17.69 -0.79 -0.93
N GLY A 52 -18.51 0.19 -1.34
CA GLY A 52 -19.43 0.86 -0.42
C GLY A 52 -18.70 1.68 0.65
N ARG A 53 -17.53 2.22 0.32
CA ARG A 53 -16.72 3.02 1.24
C ARG A 53 -16.53 4.42 0.70
N SER A 54 -16.08 5.34 1.57
CA SER A 54 -15.78 6.70 1.15
C SER A 54 -14.49 6.76 0.36
N GLU A 55 -14.38 7.74 -0.54
CA GLU A 55 -13.15 7.99 -1.27
C GLU A 55 -12.00 8.31 -0.32
N ALA A 56 -12.29 9.00 0.79
CA ALA A 56 -11.30 9.31 1.82
C ALA A 56 -10.72 8.03 2.45
N ALA A 57 -11.53 7.00 2.66
CA ALA A 57 -11.05 5.73 3.18
C ALA A 57 -10.09 5.05 2.21
N ILE A 58 -10.41 5.04 0.91
CA ILE A 58 -9.54 4.47 -0.12
C ILE A 58 -8.23 5.26 -0.22
N SER A 59 -8.33 6.59 -0.23
CA SER A 59 -7.15 7.46 -0.29
C SER A 59 -6.22 7.22 0.90
N ARG A 60 -6.78 6.97 2.08
CA ARG A 60 -6.00 6.65 3.28
C ARG A 60 -5.20 5.36 3.10
N TRP A 61 -5.81 4.34 2.48
CA TRP A 61 -5.13 3.07 2.23
C TRP A 61 -4.01 3.18 1.21
N THR A 62 -4.10 4.12 0.28
CA THR A 62 -3.10 4.29 -0.78
C THR A 62 -2.07 5.38 -0.53
N SER A 63 -2.15 6.08 0.59
CA SER A 63 -1.29 7.23 0.87
C SER A 63 0.02 6.92 1.59
N GLY A 64 0.34 5.66 1.79
CA GLY A 64 1.70 5.27 2.19
C GLY A 64 1.91 4.88 3.64
N PHE A 65 0.99 5.20 4.56
CA PHE A 65 1.20 4.87 5.97
C PHE A 65 0.04 4.22 6.70
N PRO A 66 -0.98 3.73 6.05
CA PRO A 66 -1.98 3.01 6.82
C PRO A 66 -1.52 1.58 7.03
N ASN A 67 -1.87 1.05 8.15
CA ASN A 67 -1.72 -0.36 8.38
C ASN A 67 -2.77 -1.08 7.53
N LEU A 68 -2.36 -1.53 6.36
CA LEU A 68 -3.18 -2.40 5.55
C LEU A 68 -3.28 -3.74 6.26
N THR A 69 -4.47 -4.05 6.73
CA THR A 69 -4.73 -5.35 7.36
C THR A 69 -4.97 -6.40 6.28
N LEU A 70 -4.81 -7.66 6.62
CA LEU A 70 -5.16 -8.75 5.71
C LEU A 70 -6.62 -8.64 5.27
N LYS A 71 -7.50 -8.21 6.18
CA LYS A 71 -8.90 -7.99 5.88
C LYS A 71 -9.08 -6.93 4.79
N SER A 72 -8.41 -5.80 4.92
CA SER A 72 -8.47 -4.71 3.92
C SER A 72 -7.94 -5.18 2.57
N ILE A 73 -6.82 -5.88 2.56
CA ILE A 73 -6.23 -6.43 1.34
C ILE A 73 -7.21 -7.39 0.65
N ALA A 74 -7.84 -8.27 1.43
CA ALA A 74 -8.83 -9.21 0.89
C ALA A 74 -10.05 -8.49 0.33
N GLU A 75 -10.54 -7.46 1.02
CA GLU A 75 -11.68 -6.68 0.55
C GLU A 75 -11.38 -5.97 -0.77
N ILE A 76 -10.21 -5.35 -0.88
CA ILE A 76 -9.79 -4.66 -2.10
C ILE A 76 -9.59 -5.66 -3.25
N SER A 77 -8.93 -6.79 -2.98
CA SER A 77 -8.71 -7.85 -3.96
C SER A 77 -10.04 -8.37 -4.51
N THR A 78 -11.00 -8.59 -3.64
CA THR A 78 -12.33 -9.05 -4.03
C THR A 78 -13.05 -8.02 -4.90
N ALA A 79 -12.99 -6.76 -4.50
CA ALA A 79 -13.63 -5.68 -5.26
C ALA A 79 -13.01 -5.50 -6.65
N LEU A 80 -11.71 -5.67 -6.77
CA LEU A 80 -10.99 -5.55 -8.05
C LEU A 80 -11.06 -6.83 -8.88
N GLY A 81 -11.36 -7.98 -8.27
CA GLY A 81 -11.35 -9.26 -8.95
C GLY A 81 -9.94 -9.72 -9.32
N GLU A 82 -8.92 -9.21 -8.65
CA GLU A 82 -7.52 -9.52 -8.91
C GLU A 82 -6.77 -9.71 -7.59
N PRO A 83 -5.85 -10.68 -7.51
CA PRO A 83 -5.06 -10.83 -6.30
C PRO A 83 -4.07 -9.68 -6.16
N LEU A 84 -3.96 -9.12 -4.96
CA LEU A 84 -2.97 -8.10 -4.63
C LEU A 84 -1.70 -8.72 -4.07
N VAL A 85 -1.84 -9.86 -3.40
CA VAL A 85 -0.73 -10.54 -2.73
C VAL A 85 -0.87 -12.03 -2.99
N ARG A 86 0.26 -12.69 -3.21
CA ARG A 86 0.32 -14.15 -3.29
C ARG A 86 1.38 -14.64 -2.32
N VAL A 87 1.08 -15.74 -1.64
CA VAL A 87 2.07 -16.38 -0.78
C VAL A 87 3.02 -17.18 -1.66
N THR A 88 4.31 -16.99 -1.41
CA THR A 88 5.33 -17.75 -2.13
C THR A 88 5.42 -19.18 -1.56
N GLU A 89 5.66 -20.12 -2.44
CA GLU A 89 5.87 -21.52 -2.05
C GLU A 89 7.33 -21.87 -2.05
#